data_b824b45e0e1098318be95f275cfca51c
#
_entry.id   b824b45e0e1098318be95f275cfca51c
#
_cell.length_a   1.000
_cell.length_b   1.000
_cell.length_c   1.000
_cell.angle_alpha   90.00
_cell.angle_beta   90.00
_cell.angle_gamma   90.00
#
_symmetry.space_group_name_H-M   'P 1'
#
loop_
_entity.id
_entity.type
_entity.pdbx_description
1 polymer ?
#
loop_
_entity_poly.entity_id
_entity_poly.type
_entity_poly.pdbx_seq_one_letter_code
_entity_poly.pdbx_strand_id
1 'polypeptide(L)'
;MRTPDEAKEFPRRFYDEVFTKRNVKYAEGSVADDVVEHNPLDPRMGNDKSAAIASLQAILDNTPDLQVEILDMIATGDKVAIRSRFSGSDSGKGWGAPMGVPATGKSFSVEGIDVVSIDSDGRFTDHYGLFDVPAMMQQLGLMPG
;
A
#
# COMPACT_ATOMS: atom_id res chain seq x y z
N MET A 1 22.49 15.37 -2.06
CA MET A 1 22.01 14.25 -1.20
C MET A 1 20.87 14.77 -0.33
N ARG A 2 19.78 14.03 -0.26
CA ARG A 2 18.61 14.42 0.55
C ARG A 2 18.89 14.24 2.04
N THR A 3 18.34 15.13 2.85
CA THR A 3 18.26 14.92 4.29
C THR A 3 17.18 13.84 4.58
N PRO A 4 17.20 13.23 5.78
CA PRO A 4 16.13 12.30 6.17
C PRO A 4 14.73 12.93 6.08
N ASP A 5 14.59 14.19 6.45
CA ASP A 5 13.29 14.88 6.39
C ASP A 5 12.84 15.10 4.94
N GLU A 6 13.77 15.45 4.05
CA GLU A 6 13.46 15.57 2.63
C GLU A 6 13.03 14.23 2.03
N ALA A 7 13.72 13.13 2.39
CA ALA A 7 13.38 11.80 1.90
C ALA A 7 11.97 11.37 2.34
N LYS A 8 11.57 11.69 3.57
CA LYS A 8 10.25 11.35 4.12
C LYS A 8 9.09 12.05 3.41
N GLU A 9 9.34 13.19 2.76
CA GLU A 9 8.29 13.92 2.07
C GLU A 9 7.72 13.15 0.86
N PHE A 10 8.53 12.31 0.19
CA PHE A 10 8.06 11.53 -0.94
C PHE A 10 6.98 10.51 -0.57
N PRO A 11 7.18 9.62 0.41
CA PRO A 11 6.12 8.72 0.84
C PRO A 11 4.94 9.46 1.48
N ARG A 12 5.16 10.57 2.20
CA ARG A 12 4.07 11.37 2.78
C ARG A 12 3.13 11.86 1.68
N ARG A 13 3.69 12.43 0.63
CA ARG A 13 2.91 12.93 -0.50
C ARG A 13 2.23 11.80 -1.27
N PHE A 14 2.94 10.68 -1.44
CA PHE A 14 2.38 9.51 -2.10
C PHE A 14 1.16 8.98 -1.34
N TYR A 15 1.26 8.83 -0.03
CA TYR A 15 0.15 8.35 0.79
C TYR A 15 -1.05 9.29 0.74
N ASP A 16 -0.80 10.59 0.79
CA ASP A 16 -1.87 11.58 0.69
C ASP A 16 -2.58 11.52 -0.67
N GLU A 17 -1.82 11.52 -1.75
CA GLU A 17 -2.39 11.49 -3.10
C GLU A 17 -3.09 10.16 -3.40
N VAL A 18 -2.42 9.04 -3.18
CA VAL A 18 -2.94 7.73 -3.58
C VAL A 18 -4.03 7.24 -2.64
N PHE A 19 -3.81 7.31 -1.33
CA PHE A 19 -4.75 6.74 -0.37
C PHE A 19 -5.79 7.73 0.11
N THR A 20 -5.41 8.93 0.51
CA THR A 20 -6.37 9.92 1.02
C THR A 20 -7.22 10.49 -0.11
N LYS A 21 -6.60 10.94 -1.19
CA LYS A 21 -7.30 11.50 -2.35
C LYS A 21 -7.76 10.44 -3.35
N ARG A 22 -7.36 9.18 -3.15
CA ARG A 22 -7.68 8.04 -4.01
C ARG A 22 -7.24 8.24 -5.47
N ASN A 23 -6.14 8.95 -5.65
CA ASN A 23 -5.58 9.28 -6.96
C ASN A 23 -4.48 8.28 -7.33
N VAL A 24 -4.86 7.09 -7.80
CA VAL A 24 -3.90 6.05 -8.21
C VAL A 24 -3.02 6.53 -9.36
N LYS A 25 -3.52 7.40 -10.20
CA LYS A 25 -2.77 7.94 -11.33
C LYS A 25 -1.49 8.66 -10.88
N TYR A 26 -1.46 9.20 -9.68
CA TYR A 26 -0.25 9.81 -9.11
C TYR A 26 0.93 8.83 -9.08
N ALA A 27 0.66 7.53 -8.91
CA ALA A 27 1.69 6.49 -8.89
C ALA A 27 2.43 6.37 -10.23
N GLU A 28 1.79 6.70 -11.35
CA GLU A 28 2.44 6.64 -12.66
C GLU A 28 3.66 7.56 -12.76
N GLY A 29 3.60 8.74 -12.12
CA GLY A 29 4.70 9.69 -12.11
C GLY A 29 5.65 9.54 -10.92
N SER A 30 5.22 8.90 -9.83
CA SER A 30 6.01 8.78 -8.60
C SER A 30 6.72 7.43 -8.47
N VAL A 31 6.37 6.46 -9.30
CA VAL A 31 7.01 5.13 -9.33
C VAL A 31 7.89 5.06 -10.57
N ALA A 32 9.14 4.62 -10.40
CA ALA A 32 10.07 4.48 -11.50
C ALA A 32 9.60 3.40 -12.49
N ASP A 33 9.93 3.57 -13.77
CA ASP A 33 9.52 2.61 -14.80
C ASP A 33 10.13 1.22 -14.59
N ASP A 34 11.30 1.16 -13.96
CA ASP A 34 12.01 -0.07 -13.65
C ASP A 34 11.86 -0.51 -12.18
N VAL A 35 10.83 -0.03 -11.51
CA VAL A 35 10.57 -0.39 -10.11
C VAL A 35 10.46 -1.89 -9.93
N VAL A 36 10.96 -2.37 -8.79
CA VAL A 36 10.73 -3.75 -8.36
C VAL A 36 9.76 -3.76 -7.19
N GLU A 37 8.58 -4.34 -7.42
CA GLU A 37 7.56 -4.59 -6.40
C GLU A 37 7.86 -5.96 -5.78
N HIS A 38 8.42 -5.97 -4.57
CA HIS A 38 8.85 -7.22 -3.93
C HIS A 38 7.68 -7.98 -3.29
N ASN A 39 6.61 -7.27 -2.94
CA ASN A 39 5.45 -7.87 -2.27
C ASN A 39 4.15 -7.43 -2.95
N PRO A 40 3.88 -7.87 -4.19
CA PRO A 40 2.60 -7.54 -4.82
C PRO A 40 1.44 -8.14 -4.01
N LEU A 41 0.29 -7.49 -4.05
CA LEU A 41 -0.89 -7.95 -3.32
C LEU A 41 -1.28 -9.39 -3.72
N ASP A 42 -1.14 -9.71 -4.99
CA ASP A 42 -1.31 -11.06 -5.53
C ASP A 42 -0.04 -11.43 -6.29
N PRO A 43 0.69 -12.50 -5.90
CA PRO A 43 1.91 -12.89 -6.58
C PRO A 43 1.75 -13.13 -8.09
N ARG A 44 0.54 -13.41 -8.55
CA ARG A 44 0.25 -13.59 -9.98
C ARG A 44 0.31 -12.30 -10.78
N MET A 45 0.28 -11.13 -10.12
CA MET A 45 0.36 -9.83 -10.78
C MET A 45 1.75 -9.54 -11.36
N GLY A 46 2.80 -10.23 -10.90
CA GLY A 46 4.17 -9.93 -11.25
C GLY A 46 4.82 -8.98 -10.24
N ASN A 47 5.96 -8.39 -10.62
CA ASN A 47 6.79 -7.58 -9.72
C ASN A 47 7.24 -6.24 -10.35
N ASP A 48 6.61 -5.82 -11.41
CA ASP A 48 6.94 -4.60 -12.14
C ASP A 48 6.03 -3.41 -11.76
N LYS A 49 6.17 -2.31 -12.46
CA LYS A 49 5.37 -1.10 -12.23
C LYS A 49 3.87 -1.37 -12.39
N SER A 50 3.50 -2.16 -13.37
CA SER A 50 2.11 -2.57 -13.58
C SER A 50 1.54 -3.30 -12.38
N ALA A 51 2.33 -4.22 -11.80
CA ALA A 51 1.96 -4.94 -10.58
C ALA A 51 1.80 -4.03 -9.38
N ALA A 52 2.70 -3.06 -9.22
CA ALA A 52 2.64 -2.07 -8.14
C ALA A 52 1.35 -1.25 -8.22
N ILE A 53 1.03 -0.74 -9.41
CA ILE A 53 -0.17 0.08 -9.62
C ILE A 53 -1.43 -0.77 -9.46
N ALA A 54 -1.45 -2.00 -10.00
CA ALA A 54 -2.59 -2.91 -9.85
C ALA A 54 -2.86 -3.26 -8.38
N SER A 55 -1.82 -3.44 -7.58
CA SER A 55 -1.96 -3.68 -6.13
C SER A 55 -2.61 -2.51 -5.42
N LEU A 56 -2.19 -1.27 -5.73
CA LEU A 56 -2.80 -0.06 -5.17
C LEU A 56 -4.28 0.04 -5.55
N GLN A 57 -4.59 -0.19 -6.81
CA GLN A 57 -5.97 -0.14 -7.30
C GLN A 57 -6.84 -1.18 -6.60
N ALA A 58 -6.34 -2.39 -6.43
CA ALA A 58 -7.07 -3.46 -5.75
C ALA A 58 -7.38 -3.12 -4.30
N ILE A 59 -6.43 -2.54 -3.58
CA ILE A 59 -6.65 -2.10 -2.19
C ILE A 59 -7.79 -1.08 -2.13
N LEU A 60 -7.78 -0.09 -3.01
CA LEU A 60 -8.81 0.93 -3.05
C LEU A 60 -10.17 0.37 -3.49
N ASP A 61 -10.18 -0.52 -4.48
CA ASP A 61 -11.42 -1.15 -4.95
C ASP A 61 -12.07 -2.03 -3.90
N ASN A 62 -11.28 -2.70 -3.08
CA ASN A 62 -11.78 -3.56 -2.01
C ASN A 62 -12.30 -2.76 -0.81
N THR A 63 -11.78 -1.56 -0.60
CA THR A 63 -12.09 -0.74 0.58
C THR A 63 -12.41 0.70 0.15
N PRO A 64 -13.67 0.97 -0.27
CA PRO A 64 -14.06 2.33 -0.71
C PRO A 64 -13.88 3.41 0.35
N ASP A 65 -13.95 3.04 1.62
CA ASP A 65 -13.80 3.93 2.78
C ASP A 65 -12.41 3.85 3.44
N LEU A 66 -11.40 3.41 2.69
CA LEU A 66 -10.05 3.25 3.22
C LEU A 66 -9.51 4.54 3.82
N GLN A 67 -8.96 4.42 5.02
CA GLN A 67 -8.16 5.46 5.67
C GLN A 67 -6.78 4.89 5.97
N VAL A 68 -5.75 5.67 5.68
CA VAL A 68 -4.37 5.29 5.97
C VAL A 68 -3.72 6.40 6.78
N GLU A 69 -3.18 6.03 7.93
CA GLU A 69 -2.48 6.94 8.82
C GLU A 69 -1.02 6.52 8.92
N ILE A 70 -0.11 7.44 8.67
CA ILE A 70 1.32 7.22 8.90
C ILE A 70 1.58 7.37 10.40
N LEU A 71 2.05 6.30 11.03
CA LEU A 71 2.31 6.26 12.47
C LEU A 71 3.76 6.64 12.77
N ASP A 72 4.70 6.26 11.91
CA ASP A 72 6.12 6.47 12.11
C ASP A 72 6.87 6.36 10.78
N MET A 73 7.97 7.08 10.65
CA MET A 73 8.87 6.96 9.51
C MET A 73 10.31 7.12 9.95
N ILE A 74 11.17 6.28 9.38
CA ILE A 74 12.61 6.33 9.58
C ILE A 74 13.26 6.41 8.20
N ALA A 75 14.19 7.33 8.00
CA ALA A 75 14.89 7.49 6.74
C ALA A 75 16.40 7.44 6.94
N THR A 76 17.09 6.77 6.04
CA THR A 76 18.54 6.74 5.96
C THR A 76 18.97 6.68 4.51
N GLY A 77 19.80 7.64 4.07
CA GLY A 77 20.13 7.78 2.65
C GLY A 77 18.87 7.97 1.83
N ASP A 78 18.71 7.18 0.78
CA ASP A 78 17.56 7.22 -0.11
C ASP A 78 16.54 6.12 0.22
N LYS A 79 16.55 5.61 1.45
CA LYS A 79 15.58 4.60 1.91
C LYS A 79 14.72 5.17 3.02
N VAL A 80 13.43 4.85 2.97
CA VAL A 80 12.45 5.25 4.00
C VAL A 80 11.67 4.02 4.42
N ALA A 81 11.60 3.78 5.73
CA ALA A 81 10.70 2.79 6.32
C ALA A 81 9.48 3.52 6.89
N ILE A 82 8.30 3.04 6.58
CA ILE A 82 7.03 3.65 6.97
C ILE A 82 6.21 2.63 7.73
N ARG A 83 5.78 2.97 8.95
CA ARG A 83 4.78 2.20 9.68
C ARG A 83 3.46 2.95 9.61
N SER A 84 2.42 2.26 9.19
CA SER A 84 1.11 2.88 8.96
C SER A 84 -0.02 2.01 9.50
N ARG A 85 -1.19 2.62 9.63
CA ARG A 85 -2.44 1.94 9.97
C ARG A 85 -3.40 2.05 8.80
N PHE A 86 -3.87 0.90 8.34
CA PHE A 86 -4.92 0.80 7.32
C PHE A 86 -6.22 0.43 8.01
N SER A 87 -7.28 1.18 7.75
CA SER A 87 -8.60 0.89 8.30
C SER A 87 -9.70 1.17 7.27
N GLY A 88 -10.80 0.48 7.41
CA GLY A 88 -11.93 0.61 6.53
C GLY A 88 -12.86 -0.59 6.64
N SER A 89 -13.72 -0.78 5.65
CA SER A 89 -14.66 -1.90 5.60
C SER A 89 -14.52 -2.67 4.29
N ASP A 90 -14.82 -3.97 4.36
CA ASP A 90 -14.87 -4.88 3.21
C ASP A 90 -16.19 -4.66 2.46
N SER A 91 -16.33 -3.51 1.80
CA SER A 91 -17.59 -3.05 1.20
C SER A 91 -17.48 -2.76 -0.30
N GLY A 92 -16.32 -3.01 -0.90
CA GLY A 92 -16.08 -2.85 -2.33
C GLY A 92 -16.17 -4.18 -3.07
N LYS A 93 -15.17 -4.45 -3.92
CA LYS A 93 -15.09 -5.72 -4.67
C LYS A 93 -14.97 -6.94 -3.76
N GLY A 94 -14.43 -6.75 -2.57
CA GLY A 94 -14.31 -7.79 -1.55
C GLY A 94 -12.93 -8.40 -1.46
N TRP A 95 -12.40 -8.43 -0.25
CA TRP A 95 -11.11 -9.05 0.03
C TRP A 95 -11.14 -10.56 -0.15
N GLY A 96 -12.31 -11.18 -0.01
CA GLY A 96 -12.51 -12.61 -0.23
C GLY A 96 -12.88 -12.97 -1.67
N ALA A 97 -12.97 -12.01 -2.59
CA ALA A 97 -13.39 -12.27 -3.96
C ALA A 97 -12.54 -13.32 -4.69
N PRO A 98 -11.20 -13.36 -4.54
CA PRO A 98 -10.40 -14.42 -5.14
C PRO A 98 -10.74 -15.84 -4.65
N MET A 99 -11.36 -15.94 -3.47
CA MET A 99 -11.82 -17.21 -2.89
C MET A 99 -13.31 -17.47 -3.15
N GLY A 100 -13.95 -16.65 -3.96
CA GLY A 100 -15.38 -16.76 -4.24
C GLY A 100 -16.29 -16.28 -3.13
N VAL A 101 -15.76 -15.50 -2.17
CA VAL A 101 -16.54 -14.98 -1.04
C VAL A 101 -16.91 -13.52 -1.34
N PRO A 102 -18.21 -13.16 -1.25
CA PRO A 102 -18.61 -11.77 -1.45
C PRO A 102 -18.13 -10.86 -0.32
N ALA A 103 -18.14 -9.56 -0.56
CA ALA A 103 -17.77 -8.57 0.45
C ALA A 103 -18.62 -8.77 1.72
N THR A 104 -17.95 -8.77 2.87
CA THR A 104 -18.57 -9.08 4.16
C THR A 104 -19.25 -7.87 4.80
N GLY A 105 -18.88 -6.66 4.40
CA GLY A 105 -19.32 -5.43 5.03
C GLY A 105 -18.68 -5.16 6.39
N LYS A 106 -17.82 -6.04 6.87
CA LYS A 106 -17.17 -5.89 8.18
C LYS A 106 -16.00 -4.93 8.10
N SER A 107 -15.69 -4.32 9.24
CA SER A 107 -14.59 -3.36 9.37
C SER A 107 -13.30 -4.02 9.82
N PHE A 108 -12.17 -3.42 9.44
CA PHE A 108 -10.86 -3.84 9.88
C PHE A 108 -9.99 -2.62 10.23
N SER A 109 -8.99 -2.85 11.06
CA SER A 109 -7.92 -1.89 11.35
C SER A 109 -6.65 -2.67 11.62
N VAL A 110 -5.65 -2.52 10.75
CA VAL A 110 -4.40 -3.28 10.83
C VAL A 110 -3.21 -2.36 10.54
N GLU A 111 -2.05 -2.74 11.05
CA GLU A 111 -0.82 -2.03 10.75
C GLU A 111 -0.10 -2.68 9.58
N GLY A 112 0.69 -1.85 8.88
CA GLY A 112 1.58 -2.27 7.81
C GLY A 112 2.93 -1.59 7.93
N ILE A 113 3.90 -2.18 7.27
CA ILE A 113 5.26 -1.62 7.16
C ILE A 113 5.66 -1.66 5.70
N ASP A 114 6.13 -0.51 5.21
CA ASP A 114 6.69 -0.37 3.87
C ASP A 114 8.13 0.09 3.98
N VAL A 115 8.98 -0.41 3.09
CA VAL A 115 10.33 0.13 2.88
C VAL A 115 10.46 0.46 1.41
N VAL A 116 10.80 1.72 1.12
CA VAL A 116 10.95 2.19 -0.25
C VAL A 116 12.36 2.74 -0.47
N SER A 117 12.86 2.57 -1.69
CA SER A 117 14.06 3.24 -2.17
C SER A 117 13.66 4.34 -3.14
N ILE A 118 14.36 5.47 -3.13
CA ILE A 118 14.02 6.66 -3.92
C ILE A 118 15.24 7.02 -4.77
N ASP A 119 15.02 7.24 -6.08
CA ASP A 119 16.09 7.66 -6.99
C ASP A 119 16.33 9.18 -6.94
N SER A 120 17.27 9.66 -7.76
CA SER A 120 17.64 11.08 -7.82
C SER A 120 16.48 11.97 -8.32
N ASP A 121 15.55 11.40 -9.08
CA ASP A 121 14.38 12.11 -9.59
C ASP A 121 13.19 12.07 -8.61
N GLY A 122 13.36 11.44 -7.44
CA GLY A 122 12.32 11.35 -6.43
C GLY A 122 11.28 10.25 -6.69
N ARG A 123 11.60 9.27 -7.54
CA ARG A 123 10.71 8.16 -7.84
C ARG A 123 11.09 6.93 -7.03
N PHE A 124 10.11 6.12 -6.70
CA PHE A 124 10.31 4.87 -5.97
C PHE A 124 10.84 3.80 -6.91
N THR A 125 11.98 3.21 -6.56
CA THR A 125 12.64 2.18 -7.36
C THR A 125 12.47 0.78 -6.79
N ASP A 126 12.25 0.67 -5.49
CA ASP A 126 11.99 -0.60 -4.80
C ASP A 126 10.90 -0.39 -3.77
N HIS A 127 10.00 -1.35 -3.67
CA HIS A 127 8.95 -1.36 -2.67
C HIS A 127 8.88 -2.73 -2.01
N TYR A 128 9.11 -2.75 -0.70
CA TYR A 128 8.78 -3.86 0.18
C TYR A 128 7.61 -3.41 1.04
N GLY A 129 6.54 -4.17 1.07
CA GLY A 129 5.39 -3.77 1.86
C GLY A 129 4.61 -4.97 2.34
N LEU A 130 4.35 -5.01 3.63
CA LEU A 130 3.54 -6.04 4.25
C LEU A 130 2.57 -5.37 5.22
N PHE A 131 1.34 -5.83 5.23
CA PHE A 131 0.39 -5.50 6.29
C PHE A 131 -0.12 -6.79 6.91
N ASP A 132 -0.72 -6.68 8.08
CA ASP A 132 -1.16 -7.83 8.87
C ASP A 132 -2.40 -8.48 8.27
N VAL A 133 -2.20 -9.23 7.18
CA VAL A 133 -3.28 -9.91 6.45
C VAL A 133 -4.03 -10.91 7.33
N PRO A 134 -3.36 -11.76 8.15
CA PRO A 134 -4.10 -12.67 9.03
C PRO A 134 -5.05 -11.94 9.98
N ALA A 135 -4.60 -10.85 10.60
CA ALA A 135 -5.45 -10.05 11.48
C ALA A 135 -6.63 -9.44 10.71
N MET A 136 -6.37 -8.92 9.50
CA MET A 136 -7.44 -8.39 8.66
C MET A 136 -8.46 -9.46 8.30
N MET A 137 -8.01 -10.63 7.87
CA MET A 137 -8.89 -11.74 7.50
C MET A 137 -9.74 -12.20 8.69
N GLN A 138 -9.18 -12.26 9.89
CA GLN A 138 -9.93 -12.57 11.10
C GLN A 138 -11.01 -11.52 11.39
N GLN A 139 -10.65 -10.24 11.32
CA GLN A 139 -11.58 -9.13 11.56
C GLN A 139 -12.73 -9.13 10.54
N LEU A 140 -12.44 -9.52 9.30
CA LEU A 140 -13.45 -9.61 8.24
C LEU A 140 -14.24 -10.91 8.26
N GLY A 141 -13.88 -11.86 9.11
CA GLY A 141 -14.55 -13.16 9.17
C GLY A 141 -14.21 -14.08 7.99
N LEU A 142 -13.06 -13.86 7.36
CA LEU A 142 -12.58 -14.63 6.20
C LEU A 142 -11.61 -15.75 6.59
N MET A 143 -11.25 -15.84 7.86
CA MET A 143 -10.44 -16.92 8.42
C MET A 143 -11.18 -17.62 9.55
N PRO A 144 -11.06 -18.96 9.65
CA PRO A 144 -11.53 -19.66 10.84
C PRO A 144 -10.75 -19.12 12.04
N GLY A 145 -11.47 -18.69 13.08
CA GLY A 145 -10.85 -18.00 14.18
C GLY A 145 -10.94 -18.62 15.50
#